data_84a743922a111abdd7d8ed11fc1a8ebf
#
_entry.id   84a743922a111abdd7d8ed11fc1a8ebf
#
_cell.length_a   1.000
_cell.length_b   1.000
_cell.length_c   1.000
_cell.angle_alpha   90.00
_cell.angle_beta   90.00
_cell.angle_gamma   90.00
#
_symmetry.space_group_name_H-M   'P 1'
#
loop_
_entity.id
_entity.type
_entity.pdbx_description
1 polymer ?
#
loop_
_entity_poly.entity_id
_entity_poly.type
_entity_poly.pdbx_seq_one_letter_code
_entity_poly.pdbx_strand_id
1 'polypeptide(L)'
;HYPGCGAYNSSNSVYTRWYDFAHYPNDYRCWWNFRDLPAINTANPDWRKYMITGEHSVVKAWLHDGASGWRLDVADELPDDVLRDLRTAAKQADPDSVLLGEVWEDAVTKVSYGARRQYALGDALDSVINYPLRDALILFLTGRSTARALADLLLSQRLNYPQPLYYALMNLTASHDVARTRSALALDFDPRSRTRAQLAALDVTDAMAARGAQLQPLAAAVQFWLPGIPSIYYGDEAGMQGLCDPFNRAPLQMCDTQMLQWYAKLSALRHAHPALQRGEIAVFAPAGDVVCILRIITG
;
A
#
# COMPACT_ATOMS: atom_id res chain seq x y z
N HIS A 1 -15.93 9.86 22.66
CA HIS A 1 -15.24 9.81 23.95
C HIS A 1 -16.25 10.00 25.08
N TYR A 2 -16.45 8.95 25.89
CA TYR A 2 -17.24 9.06 27.12
C TYR A 2 -16.27 9.31 28.27
N PRO A 3 -16.27 10.52 28.87
CA PRO A 3 -15.40 10.84 30.00
C PRO A 3 -15.63 9.82 31.15
N GLY A 4 -14.55 9.27 31.67
CA GLY A 4 -14.58 8.32 32.77
C GLY A 4 -14.75 6.83 32.40
N CYS A 5 -14.94 6.47 31.11
CA CYS A 5 -15.12 5.07 30.69
C CYS A 5 -13.89 4.47 29.99
N GLY A 6 -12.87 5.28 29.66
CA GLY A 6 -11.68 4.82 28.93
C GLY A 6 -10.76 3.93 29.78
N ALA A 7 -9.96 3.09 29.11
CA ALA A 7 -8.99 2.22 29.77
C ALA A 7 -7.97 2.97 30.65
N TYR A 8 -7.58 4.17 30.23
CA TYR A 8 -6.66 5.04 30.99
C TYR A 8 -7.30 5.68 32.22
N ASN A 9 -8.61 5.97 32.18
CA ASN A 9 -9.32 6.72 33.20
C ASN A 9 -9.74 5.88 34.41
N SER A 10 -9.91 4.58 34.24
CA SER A 10 -10.36 3.67 35.29
C SER A 10 -9.84 2.25 35.08
N SER A 11 -9.20 1.70 36.07
CA SER A 11 -8.77 0.29 36.08
C SER A 11 -9.96 -0.69 36.02
N ASN A 12 -11.17 -0.22 36.39
CA ASN A 12 -12.40 -1.00 36.32
C ASN A 12 -13.13 -0.87 34.97
N SER A 13 -12.58 -0.08 34.03
CA SER A 13 -13.14 0.01 32.68
C SER A 13 -13.10 -1.36 31.99
N VAL A 14 -14.17 -1.71 31.28
CA VAL A 14 -14.23 -2.93 30.45
C VAL A 14 -13.14 -2.95 29.39
N TYR A 15 -12.64 -1.78 28.97
CA TYR A 15 -11.61 -1.62 27.97
C TYR A 15 -10.18 -1.76 28.52
N THR A 16 -9.98 -1.75 29.87
CA THR A 16 -8.63 -1.82 30.46
C THR A 16 -7.92 -3.11 30.08
N ARG A 17 -8.65 -4.24 30.06
CA ARG A 17 -8.12 -5.54 29.66
C ARG A 17 -7.81 -5.70 28.17
N TRP A 18 -8.17 -4.71 27.34
CA TRP A 18 -7.81 -4.68 25.92
C TRP A 18 -6.38 -4.22 25.67
N TYR A 19 -5.72 -3.72 26.72
CA TYR A 19 -4.36 -3.21 26.67
C TYR A 19 -3.47 -3.90 27.70
N ASP A 20 -2.18 -3.97 27.42
CA ASP A 20 -1.21 -4.55 28.33
C ASP A 20 -0.54 -3.42 29.13
N PHE A 21 -0.90 -3.32 30.43
CA PHE A 21 -0.31 -2.40 31.38
C PHE A 21 0.76 -3.13 32.20
N ALA A 22 2.00 -2.60 32.22
CA ALA A 22 3.02 -3.01 33.16
C ALA A 22 2.79 -2.33 34.52
N HIS A 23 2.50 -1.02 34.53
CA HIS A 23 2.09 -0.23 35.69
C HIS A 23 0.96 0.72 35.34
N TYR A 24 -0.23 0.42 35.79
CA TYR A 24 -1.42 1.24 35.54
C TYR A 24 -1.32 2.62 36.20
N PRO A 25 -1.76 3.70 35.53
CA PRO A 25 -2.21 3.79 34.14
C PRO A 25 -1.11 4.21 33.15
N ASN A 26 0.09 4.51 33.63
CA ASN A 26 1.08 5.27 32.86
C ASN A 26 2.10 4.40 32.12
N ASP A 27 2.17 3.11 32.38
CA ASP A 27 3.13 2.20 31.72
C ASP A 27 2.35 1.10 31.01
N TYR A 28 2.28 1.20 29.69
CA TYR A 28 1.55 0.32 28.81
C TYR A 28 2.30 0.05 27.52
N ARG A 29 2.03 -1.10 26.90
CA ARG A 29 2.58 -1.43 25.59
C ARG A 29 2.04 -0.46 24.53
N CYS A 30 2.94 0.09 23.73
CA CYS A 30 2.60 0.99 22.63
C CYS A 30 3.41 0.64 21.37
N TRP A 31 2.91 1.05 20.23
CA TRP A 31 3.55 0.79 18.95
C TRP A 31 4.85 1.61 18.85
N TRP A 32 5.98 0.91 18.66
CA TRP A 32 7.33 1.49 18.53
C TRP A 32 7.68 2.58 19.56
N ASN A 33 7.19 2.42 20.80
CA ASN A 33 7.34 3.38 21.90
C ASN A 33 6.64 4.74 21.69
N PHE A 34 5.75 4.87 20.71
CA PHE A 34 4.89 6.03 20.59
C PHE A 34 3.72 5.93 21.59
N ARG A 35 3.78 6.71 22.65
CA ARG A 35 2.78 6.66 23.75
C ARG A 35 1.38 7.03 23.33
N ASP A 36 1.24 7.82 22.28
CA ASP A 36 -0.05 8.20 21.69
C ASP A 36 -0.69 7.07 20.89
N LEU A 37 0.03 5.97 20.66
CA LEU A 37 -0.43 4.79 19.92
C LEU A 37 -0.37 3.53 20.80
N PRO A 38 -1.28 3.39 21.81
CA PRO A 38 -1.31 2.22 22.68
C PRO A 38 -1.63 0.97 21.87
N ALA A 39 -0.82 -0.08 22.06
CA ALA A 39 -1.00 -1.36 21.37
C ALA A 39 -2.11 -2.18 22.03
N ILE A 40 -3.02 -2.67 21.22
CA ILE A 40 -4.09 -3.57 21.65
C ILE A 40 -3.50 -4.95 21.98
N ASN A 41 -4.06 -5.59 23.01
CA ASN A 41 -3.89 -7.01 23.24
C ASN A 41 -4.81 -7.80 22.30
N THR A 42 -4.30 -8.15 21.13
CA THR A 42 -5.05 -8.84 20.08
C THR A 42 -5.47 -10.28 20.48
N ALA A 43 -4.92 -10.84 21.56
CA ALA A 43 -5.34 -12.12 22.12
C ALA A 43 -6.58 -12.00 23.01
N ASN A 44 -7.00 -10.78 23.39
CA ASN A 44 -8.16 -10.58 24.24
C ASN A 44 -9.47 -10.99 23.53
N PRO A 45 -10.27 -11.93 24.07
CA PRO A 45 -11.45 -12.46 23.40
C PRO A 45 -12.58 -11.43 23.30
N ASP A 46 -12.72 -10.52 24.27
CA ASP A 46 -13.77 -9.49 24.23
C ASP A 46 -13.47 -8.47 23.13
N TRP A 47 -12.17 -8.09 22.98
CA TRP A 47 -11.73 -7.23 21.87
C TRP A 47 -11.96 -7.92 20.52
N ARG A 48 -11.53 -9.19 20.36
CA ARG A 48 -11.75 -9.96 19.12
C ARG A 48 -13.23 -10.06 18.78
N LYS A 49 -14.08 -10.33 19.77
CA LYS A 49 -15.52 -10.37 19.55
C LYS A 49 -16.07 -9.02 19.12
N TYR A 50 -15.65 -7.93 19.76
CA TYR A 50 -16.10 -6.57 19.41
C TYR A 50 -15.63 -6.14 18.04
N MET A 51 -14.35 -6.31 17.74
CA MET A 51 -13.75 -5.81 16.51
C MET A 51 -13.98 -6.73 15.30
N ILE A 52 -13.94 -8.08 15.51
CA ILE A 52 -13.77 -9.03 14.40
C ILE A 52 -14.89 -10.06 14.35
N THR A 53 -15.03 -10.90 15.40
CA THR A 53 -15.74 -12.18 15.28
C THR A 53 -17.23 -12.12 15.65
N GLY A 54 -17.65 -11.10 16.39
CA GLY A 54 -19.05 -10.94 16.81
C GLY A 54 -20.00 -10.70 15.63
N GLU A 55 -21.28 -10.98 15.84
CA GLU A 55 -22.32 -10.76 14.83
C GLU A 55 -22.41 -9.28 14.41
N HIS A 56 -22.28 -8.37 15.38
CA HIS A 56 -22.27 -6.92 15.17
C HIS A 56 -20.85 -6.32 15.35
N SER A 57 -19.82 -7.09 15.00
CA SER A 57 -18.44 -6.59 15.07
C SER A 57 -18.20 -5.40 14.15
N VAL A 58 -17.20 -4.59 14.48
CA VAL A 58 -16.84 -3.42 13.67
C VAL A 58 -16.56 -3.83 12.22
N VAL A 59 -15.83 -4.93 12.00
CA VAL A 59 -15.53 -5.45 10.66
C VAL A 59 -16.80 -5.71 9.85
N LYS A 60 -17.77 -6.41 10.43
CA LYS A 60 -19.02 -6.77 9.75
C LYS A 60 -19.96 -5.58 9.59
N ALA A 61 -20.05 -4.70 10.59
CA ALA A 61 -20.94 -3.54 10.56
C ALA A 61 -20.62 -2.63 9.37
N TRP A 62 -19.35 -2.28 9.14
CA TRP A 62 -18.97 -1.44 8.00
C TRP A 62 -19.18 -2.09 6.64
N LEU A 63 -19.03 -3.42 6.54
CA LEU A 63 -19.36 -4.14 5.31
C LEU A 63 -20.87 -4.10 5.04
N HIS A 64 -21.70 -4.29 6.07
CA HIS A 64 -23.16 -4.14 5.96
C HIS A 64 -23.59 -2.70 5.60
N ASP A 65 -22.83 -1.70 6.04
CA ASP A 65 -23.05 -0.30 5.71
C ASP A 65 -22.54 0.09 4.32
N GLY A 66 -21.99 -0.87 3.56
CA GLY A 66 -21.63 -0.70 2.15
C GLY A 66 -20.14 -0.55 1.86
N ALA A 67 -19.24 -0.75 2.84
CA ALA A 67 -17.82 -0.89 2.55
C ALA A 67 -17.55 -2.17 1.75
N SER A 68 -16.66 -2.12 0.75
CA SER A 68 -16.31 -3.29 -0.07
C SER A 68 -15.09 -4.05 0.44
N GLY A 69 -14.57 -3.71 1.61
CA GLY A 69 -13.40 -4.36 2.18
C GLY A 69 -12.67 -3.52 3.20
N TRP A 70 -11.47 -3.98 3.56
CA TRP A 70 -10.63 -3.37 4.57
C TRP A 70 -9.19 -3.22 4.09
N ARG A 71 -8.59 -2.06 4.30
CA ARG A 71 -7.14 -1.88 4.25
C ARG A 71 -6.61 -1.99 5.68
N LEU A 72 -5.69 -2.93 5.88
CA LEU A 72 -5.06 -3.18 7.18
C LEU A 72 -3.74 -2.42 7.23
N ASP A 73 -3.70 -1.44 8.12
CA ASP A 73 -2.51 -0.63 8.40
C ASP A 73 -1.43 -1.49 9.06
N VAL A 74 -0.18 -1.33 8.61
CA VAL A 74 0.99 -2.05 9.13
C VAL A 74 0.67 -3.52 9.42
N ALA A 75 0.33 -4.30 8.38
CA ALA A 75 -0.11 -5.69 8.53
C ALA A 75 0.91 -6.57 9.28
N ASP A 76 2.20 -6.17 9.29
CA ASP A 76 3.26 -6.84 10.04
C ASP A 76 3.07 -6.83 11.56
N GLU A 77 2.32 -5.86 12.09
CA GLU A 77 2.00 -5.75 13.52
C GLU A 77 0.81 -6.62 13.95
N LEU A 78 0.07 -7.17 12.99
CA LEU A 78 -1.05 -8.06 13.26
C LEU A 78 -0.59 -9.53 13.23
N PRO A 79 -0.85 -10.33 14.27
CA PRO A 79 -0.59 -11.78 14.24
C PRO A 79 -1.35 -12.48 13.11
N ASP A 80 -0.80 -13.56 12.55
CA ASP A 80 -1.40 -14.28 11.43
C ASP A 80 -2.78 -14.89 11.75
N ASP A 81 -3.03 -15.28 13.01
CA ASP A 81 -4.35 -15.75 13.47
C ASP A 81 -5.39 -14.62 13.48
N VAL A 82 -4.97 -13.39 13.81
CA VAL A 82 -5.86 -12.21 13.74
C VAL A 82 -6.22 -11.90 12.28
N LEU A 83 -5.27 -12.01 11.36
CA LEU A 83 -5.52 -11.82 9.92
C LEU A 83 -6.51 -12.85 9.38
N ARG A 84 -6.40 -14.12 9.81
CA ARG A 84 -7.35 -15.17 9.44
C ARG A 84 -8.75 -14.92 10.02
N ASP A 85 -8.84 -14.49 11.27
CA ASP A 85 -10.12 -14.12 11.88
C ASP A 85 -10.78 -12.94 11.13
N LEU A 86 -10.00 -11.92 10.79
CA LEU A 86 -10.45 -10.77 9.99
C LEU A 86 -10.99 -11.23 8.63
N ARG A 87 -10.23 -12.08 7.92
CA ARG A 87 -10.67 -12.63 6.64
C ARG A 87 -11.97 -13.43 6.79
N THR A 88 -12.01 -14.33 7.78
CA THR A 88 -13.19 -15.16 8.02
C THR A 88 -14.42 -14.30 8.29
N ALA A 89 -14.29 -13.29 9.16
CA ALA A 89 -15.40 -12.39 9.50
C ALA A 89 -15.85 -11.55 8.30
N ALA A 90 -14.90 -11.02 7.53
CA ALA A 90 -15.20 -10.21 6.34
C ALA A 90 -15.92 -11.04 5.28
N LYS A 91 -15.40 -12.24 4.95
CA LYS A 91 -15.99 -13.12 3.94
C LYS A 91 -17.35 -13.71 4.37
N GLN A 92 -17.61 -13.82 5.67
CA GLN A 92 -18.93 -14.18 6.19
C GLN A 92 -19.96 -13.05 6.02
N ALA A 93 -19.54 -11.80 6.17
CA ALA A 93 -20.42 -10.65 5.98
C ALA A 93 -20.65 -10.35 4.51
N ASP A 94 -19.60 -10.41 3.70
CA ASP A 94 -19.61 -10.22 2.25
C ASP A 94 -18.52 -11.08 1.59
N PRO A 95 -18.87 -12.16 0.86
CA PRO A 95 -17.91 -13.02 0.18
C PRO A 95 -17.00 -12.29 -0.81
N ASP A 96 -17.48 -11.18 -1.40
CA ASP A 96 -16.76 -10.38 -2.39
C ASP A 96 -15.90 -9.28 -1.74
N SER A 97 -15.98 -9.10 -0.42
CA SER A 97 -15.15 -8.13 0.31
C SER A 97 -13.65 -8.39 0.12
N VAL A 98 -12.84 -7.35 0.12
CA VAL A 98 -11.39 -7.43 -0.10
C VAL A 98 -10.63 -7.08 1.18
N LEU A 99 -9.64 -7.90 1.55
CA LEU A 99 -8.65 -7.57 2.56
C LEU A 99 -7.33 -7.19 1.89
N LEU A 100 -6.99 -5.90 1.97
CA LEU A 100 -5.74 -5.32 1.49
C LEU A 100 -4.78 -5.09 2.67
N GLY A 101 -3.62 -5.71 2.66
CA GLY A 101 -2.59 -5.49 3.68
C GLY A 101 -1.55 -4.45 3.24
N GLU A 102 -1.16 -3.57 4.16
CA GLU A 102 0.04 -2.77 3.98
C GLU A 102 1.26 -3.62 4.36
N VAL A 103 2.03 -3.99 3.34
CA VAL A 103 3.30 -4.70 3.46
C VAL A 103 4.31 -4.00 2.55
N TRP A 104 5.45 -3.56 3.12
CA TRP A 104 6.41 -2.73 2.40
C TRP A 104 7.40 -3.54 1.55
N GLU A 105 7.57 -4.82 1.84
CA GLU A 105 8.48 -5.73 1.15
C GLU A 105 7.71 -6.79 0.36
N ASP A 106 8.43 -7.77 -0.17
CA ASP A 106 7.80 -8.92 -0.81
C ASP A 106 7.00 -9.74 0.23
N ALA A 107 5.68 -9.75 0.07
CA ALA A 107 4.75 -10.37 1.03
C ALA A 107 4.87 -11.90 1.10
N VAL A 108 5.44 -12.54 0.08
CA VAL A 108 5.62 -13.99 0.05
C VAL A 108 6.84 -14.42 0.87
N THR A 109 7.88 -13.57 0.88
CA THR A 109 9.15 -13.85 1.58
C THR A 109 9.31 -13.09 2.88
N LYS A 110 8.36 -12.22 3.21
CA LYS A 110 8.43 -11.37 4.40
C LYS A 110 8.67 -12.15 5.69
N VAL A 111 9.69 -11.72 6.44
CA VAL A 111 9.95 -12.15 7.80
C VAL A 111 9.72 -10.96 8.73
N SER A 112 8.89 -11.12 9.74
CA SER A 112 8.61 -10.13 10.77
C SER A 112 8.62 -10.80 12.14
N TYR A 113 9.25 -10.18 13.14
CA TYR A 113 9.38 -10.72 14.49
C TYR A 113 9.96 -12.15 14.55
N GLY A 114 10.90 -12.46 13.64
CA GLY A 114 11.59 -13.75 13.57
C GLY A 114 10.78 -14.89 12.93
N ALA A 115 9.58 -14.61 12.41
CA ALA A 115 8.74 -15.58 11.74
C ALA A 115 8.43 -15.16 10.29
N ARG A 116 8.44 -16.14 9.35
CA ARG A 116 7.94 -15.90 8.00
C ARG A 116 6.44 -15.70 8.04
N ARG A 117 5.97 -14.59 7.47
CA ARG A 117 4.56 -14.22 7.46
C ARG A 117 3.79 -15.06 6.43
N GLN A 118 2.51 -15.31 6.72
CA GLN A 118 1.65 -16.20 5.94
C GLN A 118 0.60 -15.41 5.12
N TYR A 119 0.97 -14.24 4.60
CA TYR A 119 0.06 -13.35 3.88
C TYR A 119 -0.54 -13.93 2.61
N ALA A 120 0.25 -14.76 1.90
CA ALA A 120 -0.03 -15.22 0.55
C ALA A 120 -0.59 -16.65 0.46
N LEU A 121 -0.97 -17.27 1.59
CA LEU A 121 -1.47 -18.65 1.60
C LEU A 121 -2.95 -18.80 1.22
N GLY A 122 -3.66 -17.67 1.00
CA GLY A 122 -5.06 -17.66 0.60
C GLY A 122 -6.06 -17.59 1.78
N ASP A 123 -5.57 -17.59 3.01
CA ASP A 123 -6.37 -17.57 4.24
C ASP A 123 -6.20 -16.28 5.07
N ALA A 124 -5.38 -15.33 4.62
CA ALA A 124 -5.13 -14.07 5.32
C ALA A 124 -5.51 -12.83 4.48
N LEU A 125 -4.75 -12.50 3.44
CA LEU A 125 -4.95 -11.32 2.62
C LEU A 125 -5.37 -11.67 1.20
N ASP A 126 -6.22 -10.84 0.59
CA ASP A 126 -6.57 -10.91 -0.83
C ASP A 126 -5.59 -10.12 -1.69
N SER A 127 -5.03 -9.04 -1.14
CA SER A 127 -4.13 -8.13 -1.83
C SER A 127 -3.13 -7.53 -0.86
N VAL A 128 -2.01 -7.04 -1.40
CA VAL A 128 -1.03 -6.22 -0.67
C VAL A 128 -0.62 -5.02 -1.50
N ILE A 129 -0.17 -3.96 -0.82
CA ILE A 129 0.37 -2.76 -1.47
C ILE A 129 1.73 -3.08 -2.05
N ASN A 130 1.92 -2.85 -3.36
CA ASN A 130 3.12 -3.24 -4.09
C ASN A 130 4.21 -2.15 -4.06
N TYR A 131 4.71 -1.83 -2.85
CA TYR A 131 5.84 -0.90 -2.69
C TYR A 131 7.12 -1.35 -3.41
N PRO A 132 7.47 -2.67 -3.48
CA PRO A 132 8.62 -3.13 -4.23
C PRO A 132 8.59 -2.71 -5.71
N LEU A 133 7.44 -2.81 -6.37
CA LEU A 133 7.27 -2.33 -7.75
C LEU A 133 7.48 -0.82 -7.85
N ARG A 134 6.84 -0.06 -6.97
CA ARG A 134 6.98 1.40 -6.94
C ARG A 134 8.44 1.82 -6.86
N ASP A 135 9.20 1.25 -5.94
CA ASP A 135 10.59 1.61 -5.70
C ASP A 135 11.48 1.21 -6.89
N ALA A 136 11.32 0.01 -7.43
CA ALA A 136 12.07 -0.42 -8.61
C ALA A 136 11.77 0.41 -9.85
N LEU A 137 10.51 0.79 -10.05
CA LEU A 137 10.10 1.63 -11.18
C LEU A 137 10.69 3.04 -11.08
N ILE A 138 10.64 3.68 -9.91
CA ILE A 138 11.23 5.00 -9.68
C ILE A 138 12.76 4.93 -9.88
N LEU A 139 13.43 3.93 -9.33
CA LEU A 139 14.87 3.73 -9.51
C LEU A 139 15.25 3.57 -10.99
N PHE A 140 14.51 2.75 -11.75
CA PHE A 140 14.74 2.54 -13.16
C PHE A 140 14.53 3.83 -13.97
N LEU A 141 13.39 4.48 -13.84
CA LEU A 141 13.06 5.70 -14.61
C LEU A 141 13.98 6.88 -14.31
N THR A 142 14.54 6.92 -13.09
CA THR A 142 15.52 7.97 -12.73
C THR A 142 16.97 7.62 -13.10
N GLY A 143 17.22 6.44 -13.70
CA GLY A 143 18.55 5.97 -14.09
C GLY A 143 19.42 5.48 -12.92
N ARG A 144 18.83 5.28 -11.75
CA ARG A 144 19.52 4.76 -10.54
C ARG A 144 19.56 3.23 -10.47
N SER A 145 18.84 2.56 -11.37
CA SER A 145 18.84 1.10 -11.53
C SER A 145 18.76 0.72 -13.00
N THR A 146 19.06 -0.53 -13.32
CA THR A 146 19.07 -1.04 -14.69
C THR A 146 17.70 -1.62 -15.09
N ALA A 147 17.45 -1.71 -16.40
CA ALA A 147 16.31 -2.41 -16.96
C ALA A 147 16.27 -3.88 -16.53
N ARG A 148 17.43 -4.53 -16.39
CA ARG A 148 17.53 -5.90 -15.90
C ARG A 148 17.01 -6.05 -14.48
N ALA A 149 17.35 -5.15 -13.57
CA ALA A 149 16.88 -5.20 -12.19
C ALA A 149 15.36 -5.05 -12.09
N LEU A 150 14.75 -4.15 -12.89
CA LEU A 150 13.29 -4.03 -12.96
C LEU A 150 12.66 -5.31 -13.54
N ALA A 151 13.21 -5.87 -14.62
CA ALA A 151 12.72 -7.11 -15.22
C ALA A 151 12.81 -8.28 -14.24
N ASP A 152 13.91 -8.42 -13.52
CA ASP A 152 14.10 -9.49 -12.52
C ASP A 152 13.09 -9.37 -11.36
N LEU A 153 12.77 -8.16 -10.90
CA LEU A 153 11.70 -7.95 -9.91
C LEU A 153 10.34 -8.40 -10.46
N LEU A 154 9.96 -7.96 -11.67
CA LEU A 154 8.68 -8.31 -12.27
C LEU A 154 8.52 -9.82 -12.47
N LEU A 155 9.59 -10.50 -12.91
CA LEU A 155 9.63 -11.96 -13.04
C LEU A 155 9.59 -12.66 -11.69
N SER A 156 10.31 -12.15 -10.68
CA SER A 156 10.29 -12.69 -9.33
C SER A 156 8.88 -12.62 -8.72
N GLN A 157 8.20 -11.47 -8.86
CA GLN A 157 6.81 -11.34 -8.40
C GLN A 157 5.88 -12.33 -9.12
N ARG A 158 6.03 -12.49 -10.46
CA ARG A 158 5.22 -13.44 -11.24
C ARG A 158 5.43 -14.90 -10.80
N LEU A 159 6.65 -15.27 -10.41
CA LEU A 159 7.02 -16.62 -10.00
C LEU A 159 6.68 -16.92 -8.54
N ASN A 160 6.83 -15.95 -7.65
CA ASN A 160 6.72 -16.16 -6.21
C ASN A 160 5.28 -16.02 -5.69
N TYR A 161 4.51 -15.11 -6.26
CA TYR A 161 3.15 -14.86 -5.77
C TYR A 161 2.16 -15.88 -6.33
N PRO A 162 1.26 -16.45 -5.48
CA PRO A 162 0.11 -17.21 -5.98
C PRO A 162 -0.69 -16.37 -6.98
N GLN A 163 -1.15 -16.98 -8.05
CA GLN A 163 -1.80 -16.26 -9.14
C GLN A 163 -2.93 -15.33 -8.71
N PRO A 164 -3.88 -15.70 -7.82
CA PRO A 164 -4.93 -14.79 -7.39
C PRO A 164 -4.38 -13.51 -6.73
N LEU A 165 -3.38 -13.65 -5.83
CA LEU A 165 -2.77 -12.52 -5.16
C LEU A 165 -1.94 -11.65 -6.13
N TYR A 166 -1.22 -12.27 -7.08
CA TYR A 166 -0.43 -11.56 -8.08
C TYR A 166 -1.29 -10.60 -8.93
N TYR A 167 -2.46 -11.07 -9.38
CA TYR A 167 -3.40 -10.24 -10.16
C TYR A 167 -4.20 -9.26 -9.30
N ALA A 168 -4.14 -9.39 -7.99
CA ALA A 168 -4.75 -8.49 -7.03
C ALA A 168 -3.75 -7.52 -6.36
N LEU A 169 -2.45 -7.58 -6.68
CA LEU A 169 -1.46 -6.64 -6.15
C LEU A 169 -1.88 -5.19 -6.41
N MET A 170 -1.91 -4.36 -5.36
CA MET A 170 -2.20 -2.94 -5.50
C MET A 170 -0.95 -2.19 -5.98
N ASN A 171 -0.87 -1.94 -7.28
CA ASN A 171 0.24 -1.24 -7.91
C ASN A 171 0.06 0.27 -7.74
N LEU A 172 0.96 0.89 -7.01
CA LEU A 172 1.00 2.33 -6.78
C LEU A 172 2.31 2.93 -7.32
N THR A 173 2.32 4.23 -7.55
CA THR A 173 3.52 5.03 -7.80
C THR A 173 3.73 6.09 -6.72
N ALA A 174 2.67 6.41 -5.97
CA ALA A 174 2.70 7.28 -4.80
C ALA A 174 1.62 6.89 -3.79
N SER A 175 1.77 7.37 -2.55
CA SER A 175 0.78 7.26 -1.48
C SER A 175 0.93 8.42 -0.49
N HIS A 176 0.14 8.39 0.59
CA HIS A 176 0.28 9.34 1.69
C HIS A 176 1.58 9.14 2.52
N ASP A 177 2.29 8.00 2.35
CA ASP A 177 3.52 7.66 3.08
C ASP A 177 4.80 7.91 2.27
N VAL A 178 4.68 8.08 0.96
CA VAL A 178 5.82 8.31 0.05
C VAL A 178 5.60 9.56 -0.79
N ALA A 179 6.68 10.09 -1.36
CA ALA A 179 6.59 11.24 -2.25
C ALA A 179 5.67 10.97 -3.45
N ARG A 180 4.96 12.01 -3.90
CA ARG A 180 4.17 11.98 -5.13
C ARG A 180 5.02 11.58 -6.32
N THR A 181 4.44 10.89 -7.27
CA THR A 181 5.13 10.31 -8.42
C THR A 181 6.01 11.33 -9.13
N ARG A 182 5.47 12.50 -9.47
CA ARG A 182 6.20 13.57 -10.14
C ARG A 182 7.41 14.03 -9.33
N SER A 183 7.27 14.21 -8.03
CA SER A 183 8.37 14.64 -7.14
C SER A 183 9.42 13.54 -6.97
N ALA A 184 9.02 12.28 -6.81
CA ALA A 184 9.96 11.16 -6.70
C ALA A 184 10.82 10.99 -7.97
N LEU A 185 10.23 11.25 -9.16
CA LEU A 185 10.92 11.18 -10.46
C LEU A 185 11.79 12.42 -10.76
N ALA A 186 11.53 13.54 -10.11
CA ALA A 186 12.33 14.75 -10.23
C ALA A 186 13.70 14.62 -9.55
N LEU A 187 13.80 13.77 -8.51
CA LEU A 187 14.97 13.65 -7.66
C LEU A 187 15.94 12.56 -8.14
N ASP A 188 17.22 12.74 -7.82
CA ASP A 188 18.30 11.77 -8.02
C ASP A 188 18.60 10.94 -6.74
N PHE A 189 17.84 11.16 -5.66
CA PHE A 189 17.94 10.47 -4.39
C PHE A 189 16.56 10.02 -3.89
N ASP A 190 16.53 9.14 -2.91
CA ASP A 190 15.29 8.75 -2.23
C ASP A 190 14.92 9.80 -1.16
N PRO A 191 13.77 10.50 -1.29
CA PRO A 191 13.37 11.51 -0.31
C PRO A 191 13.16 10.94 1.10
N ARG A 192 12.92 9.63 1.26
CA ARG A 192 12.84 8.95 2.56
C ARG A 192 14.16 8.94 3.33
N SER A 193 15.28 9.17 2.63
CA SER A 193 16.61 9.28 3.25
C SER A 193 16.88 10.65 3.89
N ARG A 194 15.94 11.58 3.82
CA ARG A 194 16.07 12.95 4.31
C ARG A 194 15.14 13.22 5.48
N THR A 195 15.59 14.06 6.41
CA THR A 195 14.73 14.56 7.48
C THR A 195 13.69 15.54 6.94
N ARG A 196 12.60 15.74 7.70
CA ARG A 196 11.56 16.72 7.35
C ARG A 196 12.14 18.12 7.14
N ALA A 197 13.09 18.56 7.97
CA ALA A 197 13.74 19.85 7.83
C ALA A 197 14.56 19.94 6.53
N GLN A 198 15.26 18.88 6.14
CA GLN A 198 16.00 18.84 4.87
C GLN A 198 15.04 18.85 3.66
N LEU A 199 13.90 18.15 3.76
CA LEU A 199 12.89 18.17 2.70
C LEU A 199 12.22 19.55 2.60
N ALA A 200 11.95 20.21 3.72
CA ALA A 200 11.37 21.57 3.74
C ALA A 200 12.31 22.63 3.14
N ALA A 201 13.61 22.42 3.25
CA ALA A 201 14.64 23.31 2.71
C ALA A 201 15.06 22.96 1.26
N LEU A 202 14.51 21.89 0.68
CA LEU A 202 14.88 21.46 -0.65
C LEU A 202 14.34 22.44 -1.71
N ASP A 203 15.24 23.03 -2.47
CA ASP A 203 14.90 23.81 -3.64
C ASP A 203 14.71 22.86 -4.85
N VAL A 204 13.47 22.73 -5.30
CA VAL A 204 13.13 21.95 -6.50
C VAL A 204 13.24 22.87 -7.71
N THR A 205 14.36 22.79 -8.42
CA THR A 205 14.62 23.63 -9.61
C THR A 205 13.65 23.32 -10.74
N ASP A 206 13.49 24.26 -11.67
CA ASP A 206 12.66 24.09 -12.88
C ASP A 206 13.09 22.86 -13.70
N ALA A 207 14.39 22.60 -13.80
CA ALA A 207 14.91 21.41 -14.48
C ALA A 207 14.49 20.10 -13.82
N MET A 208 14.51 20.04 -12.48
CA MET A 208 14.01 18.88 -11.72
C MET A 208 12.50 18.70 -11.91
N ALA A 209 11.74 19.78 -11.83
CA ALA A 209 10.29 19.75 -12.04
C ALA A 209 9.93 19.28 -13.46
N ALA A 210 10.64 19.78 -14.48
CA ALA A 210 10.49 19.36 -15.87
C ALA A 210 10.80 17.87 -16.06
N ARG A 211 11.89 17.37 -15.46
CA ARG A 211 12.23 15.93 -15.48
C ARG A 211 11.12 15.07 -14.88
N GLY A 212 10.61 15.46 -13.72
CA GLY A 212 9.49 14.73 -13.08
C GLY A 212 8.25 14.70 -13.98
N ALA A 213 7.92 15.82 -14.61
CA ALA A 213 6.79 15.92 -15.53
C ALA A 213 6.97 15.06 -16.81
N GLN A 214 8.18 14.94 -17.34
CA GLN A 214 8.49 14.08 -18.50
C GLN A 214 8.41 12.59 -18.17
N LEU A 215 8.82 12.17 -16.98
CA LEU A 215 8.89 10.77 -16.59
C LEU A 215 7.57 10.23 -16.02
N GLN A 216 6.72 11.09 -15.45
CA GLN A 216 5.45 10.66 -14.84
C GLN A 216 4.51 9.91 -15.81
N PRO A 217 4.33 10.34 -17.10
CA PRO A 217 3.53 9.59 -18.06
C PRO A 217 4.02 8.15 -18.28
N LEU A 218 5.33 7.92 -18.25
CA LEU A 218 5.92 6.57 -18.39
C LEU A 218 5.62 5.72 -17.15
N ALA A 219 5.78 6.28 -15.95
CA ALA A 219 5.46 5.60 -14.71
C ALA A 219 3.98 5.18 -14.66
N ALA A 220 3.08 6.08 -15.03
CA ALA A 220 1.65 5.80 -15.12
C ALA A 220 1.34 4.71 -16.16
N ALA A 221 1.96 4.75 -17.35
CA ALA A 221 1.77 3.72 -18.37
C ALA A 221 2.18 2.33 -17.86
N VAL A 222 3.35 2.21 -17.24
CA VAL A 222 3.81 0.94 -16.65
C VAL A 222 2.84 0.46 -15.57
N GLN A 223 2.42 1.34 -14.66
CA GLN A 223 1.47 1.02 -13.59
C GLN A 223 0.16 0.41 -14.14
N PHE A 224 -0.39 0.97 -15.21
CA PHE A 224 -1.64 0.51 -15.82
C PHE A 224 -1.48 -0.74 -16.69
N TRP A 225 -0.29 -1.02 -17.20
CA TRP A 225 -0.03 -2.16 -18.08
C TRP A 225 0.37 -3.43 -17.34
N LEU A 226 0.87 -3.33 -16.11
CA LEU A 226 1.27 -4.49 -15.33
C LEU A 226 0.05 -5.27 -14.79
N PRO A 227 0.20 -6.58 -14.51
CA PRO A 227 -0.75 -7.35 -13.70
C PRO A 227 -0.94 -6.70 -12.34
N GLY A 228 -2.12 -6.82 -11.76
CA GLY A 228 -2.50 -6.17 -10.52
C GLY A 228 -3.49 -5.02 -10.74
N ILE A 229 -3.75 -4.24 -9.71
CA ILE A 229 -4.76 -3.18 -9.67
C ILE A 229 -4.02 -1.84 -9.59
N PRO A 230 -4.07 -0.97 -10.63
CA PRO A 230 -3.46 0.34 -10.56
C PRO A 230 -4.19 1.21 -9.54
N SER A 231 -3.43 1.78 -8.60
CA SER A 231 -3.92 2.68 -7.56
C SER A 231 -3.33 4.07 -7.76
N ILE A 232 -4.19 5.05 -7.97
CA ILE A 232 -3.80 6.44 -8.15
C ILE A 232 -3.89 7.16 -6.79
N TYR A 233 -2.78 7.72 -6.33
CA TYR A 233 -2.82 8.63 -5.21
C TYR A 233 -3.42 9.96 -5.69
N TYR A 234 -4.44 10.47 -5.00
CA TYR A 234 -5.17 11.66 -5.44
C TYR A 234 -4.21 12.80 -5.79
N GLY A 235 -4.46 13.46 -6.91
CA GLY A 235 -3.66 14.57 -7.40
C GLY A 235 -2.46 14.17 -8.25
N ASP A 236 -2.04 12.90 -8.29
CA ASP A 236 -1.01 12.46 -9.24
C ASP A 236 -1.53 12.59 -10.68
N GLU A 237 -2.80 12.25 -10.92
CA GLU A 237 -3.51 12.47 -12.18
C GLU A 237 -3.66 13.94 -12.53
N ALA A 238 -3.65 14.82 -11.53
CA ALA A 238 -3.70 16.27 -11.69
C ALA A 238 -2.31 16.93 -11.82
N GLY A 239 -1.23 16.13 -11.79
CA GLY A 239 0.14 16.62 -11.88
C GLY A 239 0.67 17.30 -10.62
N MET A 240 0.06 17.05 -9.46
CA MET A 240 0.52 17.59 -8.18
C MET A 240 1.92 17.12 -7.83
N GLN A 241 2.65 17.97 -7.14
CA GLN A 241 3.95 17.69 -6.55
C GLN A 241 3.83 17.61 -5.01
N GLY A 242 4.77 16.93 -4.37
CA GLY A 242 4.88 16.83 -2.93
C GLY A 242 5.91 15.77 -2.54
N LEU A 243 6.78 16.12 -1.62
CA LEU A 243 7.76 15.21 -1.03
C LEU A 243 7.07 14.28 -0.01
N CYS A 244 7.82 13.53 0.79
CA CYS A 244 7.23 12.67 1.82
C CYS A 244 6.39 13.46 2.83
N ASP A 245 5.60 12.76 3.64
CA ASP A 245 4.74 13.35 4.68
C ASP A 245 5.45 14.45 5.49
N PRO A 246 4.82 15.62 5.68
CA PRO A 246 3.45 16.02 5.32
C PRO A 246 3.30 16.69 3.94
N PHE A 247 4.37 16.83 3.17
CA PHE A 247 4.40 17.65 1.95
C PHE A 247 3.59 17.08 0.78
N ASN A 248 3.31 15.77 0.81
CA ASN A 248 2.46 15.07 -0.17
C ASN A 248 0.96 15.17 0.10
N ARG A 249 0.53 15.77 1.23
CA ARG A 249 -0.88 15.77 1.69
C ARG A 249 -1.62 17.10 1.45
N ALA A 250 -1.15 17.91 0.50
CA ALA A 250 -1.83 19.14 0.13
C ALA A 250 -3.25 18.87 -0.42
N PRO A 251 -4.22 19.80 -0.23
CA PRO A 251 -5.52 19.70 -0.89
C PRO A 251 -5.41 19.56 -2.39
N LEU A 252 -6.37 18.87 -3.02
CA LEU A 252 -6.38 18.66 -4.47
C LEU A 252 -6.32 19.97 -5.23
N GLN A 253 -5.39 20.06 -6.17
CA GLN A 253 -5.21 21.17 -7.09
C GLN A 253 -5.02 20.62 -8.50
N MET A 254 -5.71 21.21 -9.49
CA MET A 254 -5.52 20.86 -10.89
C MET A 254 -4.32 21.63 -11.46
N CYS A 255 -3.17 20.95 -11.54
CA CYS A 255 -1.92 21.54 -11.99
C CYS A 255 -1.61 21.21 -13.47
N ASP A 256 -2.15 20.09 -13.97
CA ASP A 256 -1.81 19.56 -15.31
C ASP A 256 -2.99 18.78 -15.91
N THR A 257 -3.74 19.44 -16.79
CA THR A 257 -4.87 18.83 -17.49
C THR A 257 -4.46 17.78 -18.53
N GLN A 258 -3.26 17.85 -19.10
CA GLN A 258 -2.77 16.84 -20.03
C GLN A 258 -2.48 15.53 -19.29
N MET A 259 -1.96 15.62 -18.07
CA MET A 259 -1.74 14.46 -17.23
C MET A 259 -3.06 13.77 -16.87
N LEU A 260 -4.10 14.54 -16.53
CA LEU A 260 -5.44 13.98 -16.28
C LEU A 260 -5.97 13.23 -17.51
N GLN A 261 -5.84 13.81 -18.70
CA GLN A 261 -6.24 13.16 -19.96
C GLN A 261 -5.43 11.87 -20.21
N TRP A 262 -4.15 11.88 -19.86
CA TRP A 262 -3.31 10.69 -19.97
C TRP A 262 -3.77 9.55 -19.08
N TYR A 263 -4.04 9.79 -17.79
CA TYR A 263 -4.59 8.78 -16.89
C TYR A 263 -5.95 8.27 -17.35
N ALA A 264 -6.84 9.15 -17.83
CA ALA A 264 -8.13 8.76 -18.40
C ALA A 264 -7.94 7.83 -19.60
N LYS A 265 -6.99 8.14 -20.51
CA LYS A 265 -6.66 7.30 -21.66
C LYS A 265 -6.11 5.93 -21.24
N LEU A 266 -5.20 5.89 -20.27
CA LEU A 266 -4.65 4.64 -19.74
C LEU A 266 -5.72 3.76 -19.12
N SER A 267 -6.64 4.36 -18.35
CA SER A 267 -7.80 3.67 -17.78
C SER A 267 -8.69 3.10 -18.87
N ALA A 268 -9.04 3.89 -19.88
CA ALA A 268 -9.85 3.44 -21.02
C ALA A 268 -9.17 2.29 -21.77
N LEU A 269 -7.87 2.38 -22.04
CA LEU A 269 -7.11 1.32 -22.68
C LEU A 269 -7.11 0.02 -21.86
N ARG A 270 -6.91 0.12 -20.54
CA ARG A 270 -6.95 -1.06 -19.68
C ARG A 270 -8.32 -1.73 -19.67
N HIS A 271 -9.41 -0.96 -19.65
CA HIS A 271 -10.76 -1.51 -19.72
C HIS A 271 -11.09 -2.13 -21.09
N ALA A 272 -10.60 -1.53 -22.19
CA ALA A 272 -10.84 -2.03 -23.54
C ALA A 272 -10.02 -3.29 -23.89
N HIS A 273 -8.92 -3.55 -23.19
CA HIS A 273 -8.01 -4.65 -23.50
C HIS A 273 -7.93 -5.69 -22.37
N PRO A 274 -8.66 -6.82 -22.47
CA PRO A 274 -8.62 -7.89 -21.46
C PRO A 274 -7.21 -8.39 -21.15
N ALA A 275 -6.28 -8.32 -22.13
CA ALA A 275 -4.87 -8.68 -21.89
C ALA A 275 -4.23 -7.84 -20.79
N LEU A 276 -4.57 -6.55 -20.68
CA LEU A 276 -4.02 -5.69 -19.61
C LEU A 276 -4.62 -6.00 -18.24
N GLN A 277 -5.82 -6.58 -18.18
CA GLN A 277 -6.48 -6.93 -16.92
C GLN A 277 -6.04 -8.31 -16.43
N ARG A 278 -6.11 -9.35 -17.27
CA ARG A 278 -5.95 -10.76 -16.89
C ARG A 278 -4.95 -11.55 -17.71
N GLY A 279 -4.26 -10.91 -18.69
CA GLY A 279 -3.27 -11.59 -19.53
C GLY A 279 -2.00 -11.95 -18.75
N GLU A 280 -1.32 -12.97 -19.20
CA GLU A 280 0.02 -13.32 -18.73
C GLU A 280 1.03 -12.21 -19.06
N ILE A 281 2.15 -12.20 -18.37
CA ILE A 281 3.23 -11.24 -18.58
C ILE A 281 4.49 -11.95 -19.09
N ALA A 282 5.14 -11.36 -20.09
CA ALA A 282 6.51 -11.65 -20.44
C ALA A 282 7.32 -10.35 -20.38
N VAL A 283 8.53 -10.43 -19.82
CA VAL A 283 9.38 -9.25 -19.59
C VAL A 283 10.79 -9.55 -20.13
N PHE A 284 11.35 -8.61 -20.86
CA PHE A 284 12.72 -8.65 -21.40
C PHE A 284 13.45 -7.36 -21.11
N ALA A 285 14.75 -7.43 -20.89
CA ALA A 285 15.66 -6.30 -20.80
C ALA A 285 16.73 -6.41 -21.91
N PRO A 286 16.44 -6.00 -23.14
CA PRO A 286 17.38 -6.14 -24.28
C PRO A 286 18.56 -5.19 -24.21
N ALA A 287 18.44 -4.10 -23.46
CA ALA A 287 19.50 -3.13 -23.19
C ALA A 287 19.40 -2.60 -21.75
N GLY A 288 20.43 -1.92 -21.29
CA GLY A 288 20.51 -1.44 -19.90
C GLY A 288 19.44 -0.45 -19.48
N ASP A 289 18.84 0.24 -20.44
CA ASP A 289 17.82 1.28 -20.28
C ASP A 289 16.47 0.95 -20.94
N VAL A 290 16.32 -0.29 -21.49
CA VAL A 290 15.10 -0.71 -22.18
C VAL A 290 14.47 -1.92 -21.51
N VAL A 291 13.23 -1.78 -21.06
CA VAL A 291 12.36 -2.87 -20.59
C VAL A 291 11.22 -3.05 -21.58
N CYS A 292 11.05 -4.27 -22.09
CA CYS A 292 9.91 -4.68 -22.91
C CYS A 292 8.95 -5.49 -22.06
N ILE A 293 7.68 -5.08 -22.01
CA ILE A 293 6.61 -5.75 -21.26
C ILE A 293 5.55 -6.18 -22.26
N LEU A 294 5.30 -7.48 -22.36
CA LEU A 294 4.21 -8.05 -23.15
C LEU A 294 3.11 -8.55 -22.24
N ARG A 295 1.85 -8.30 -22.63
CA ARG A 295 0.66 -8.85 -21.97
C ARG A 295 -0.06 -9.74 -22.99
N ILE A 296 -0.27 -11.03 -22.64
CA ILE A 296 -0.69 -12.07 -23.58
C ILE A 296 -1.90 -12.77 -23.00
N ILE A 297 -2.97 -12.91 -23.81
CA ILE A 297 -4.05 -13.86 -23.54
C ILE A 297 -3.80 -15.05 -24.47
N THR A 298 -3.60 -16.21 -23.89
CA THR A 298 -3.71 -17.47 -24.59
C THR A 298 -5.19 -17.82 -24.69
N GLY A 299 -5.69 -17.96 -25.90
CA GLY A 299 -7.08 -18.24 -26.22
C GLY A 299 -7.62 -19.55 -25.66
#